data_add5b125cb21475a1abb005f52cccc2e
#
_entry.id   add5b125cb21475a1abb005f52cccc2e
#
_cell.length_a   1.000
_cell.length_b   1.000
_cell.length_c   1.000
_cell.angle_alpha   90.00
_cell.angle_beta   90.00
_cell.angle_gamma   90.00
#
_symmetry.space_group_name_H-M   'P 1'
#
loop_
_entity.id
_entity.type
_entity.pdbx_description
1 polymer ?
#
loop_
_entity_poly.entity_id
_entity_poly.type
_entity_poly.pdbx_seq_one_letter_code
_entity_poly.pdbx_strand_id
1 'polypeptide(L)'
;MESAIIGFLGVIVGAFLGEYFRRKNRIEAYSHKVFDRRLKVHEELYSMFVSAYEIICEVMGNKELDHNERQQVASSVILPLCQFMDKNGFYLNDYLTVQVATAYMGSEDVLSIESELDQAAARSKISEQYKATMQMIISESGVAEVNKHFTKVSKSRLTSPVIERVRELQKARA
;
A
#
# COMPACT_ATOMS: atom_id res chain seq x y z
N MET A 1 62.88 -6.68 7.42
CA MET A 1 61.89 -7.33 6.50
C MET A 1 60.47 -7.40 7.07
N GLU A 2 60.32 -7.66 8.36
CA GLU A 2 59.00 -7.75 9.01
C GLU A 2 58.15 -6.45 8.88
N SER A 3 58.75 -5.30 9.08
CA SER A 3 58.03 -4.00 9.00
C SER A 3 57.48 -3.73 7.56
N ALA A 4 58.17 -4.19 6.53
CA ALA A 4 57.71 -4.00 5.14
C ALA A 4 56.51 -4.93 4.83
N ILE A 5 56.51 -6.14 5.38
CA ILE A 5 55.40 -7.09 5.24
C ILE A 5 54.15 -6.59 5.94
N ILE A 6 54.30 -6.04 7.15
CA ILE A 6 53.19 -5.47 7.92
C ILE A 6 52.60 -4.25 7.18
N GLY A 7 53.46 -3.39 6.63
CA GLY A 7 53.03 -2.23 5.85
C GLY A 7 52.25 -2.64 4.59
N PHE A 8 52.72 -3.64 3.87
CA PHE A 8 52.09 -4.15 2.65
C PHE A 8 50.69 -4.80 2.98
N LEU A 9 50.61 -5.60 4.03
CA LEU A 9 49.34 -6.15 4.52
C LEU A 9 48.36 -5.06 4.91
N GLY A 10 48.84 -4.00 5.57
CA GLY A 10 48.01 -2.85 5.94
C GLY A 10 47.39 -2.13 4.71
N VAL A 11 48.18 -1.97 3.63
CA VAL A 11 47.69 -1.37 2.40
C VAL A 11 46.63 -2.27 1.71
N ILE A 12 46.85 -3.59 1.68
CA ILE A 12 45.87 -4.53 1.10
C ILE A 12 44.56 -4.50 1.89
N VAL A 13 44.62 -4.61 3.22
CA VAL A 13 43.44 -4.57 4.07
C VAL A 13 42.70 -3.22 3.93
N GLY A 14 43.45 -2.12 3.91
CA GLY A 14 42.90 -0.77 3.69
C GLY A 14 42.16 -0.63 2.35
N ALA A 15 42.76 -1.18 1.28
CA ALA A 15 42.13 -1.17 -0.05
C ALA A 15 40.81 -2.00 -0.08
N PHE A 16 40.81 -3.19 0.51
CA PHE A 16 39.60 -4.04 0.61
C PHE A 16 38.50 -3.38 1.46
N LEU A 17 38.84 -2.81 2.61
CA LEU A 17 37.91 -2.09 3.46
C LEU A 17 37.37 -0.83 2.74
N GLY A 18 38.24 -0.09 2.05
CA GLY A 18 37.82 1.09 1.28
C GLY A 18 36.83 0.75 0.18
N GLU A 19 37.06 -0.35 -0.58
CA GLU A 19 36.14 -0.79 -1.62
C GLU A 19 34.82 -1.33 -1.02
N TYR A 20 34.89 -2.08 0.09
CA TYR A 20 33.70 -2.54 0.82
C TYR A 20 32.82 -1.39 1.28
N PHE A 21 33.39 -0.38 1.94
CA PHE A 21 32.63 0.81 2.37
C PHE A 21 32.10 1.63 1.19
N ARG A 22 32.85 1.75 0.10
CA ARG A 22 32.40 2.44 -1.11
C ARG A 22 31.21 1.73 -1.75
N ARG A 23 31.23 0.39 -1.80
CA ARG A 23 30.09 -0.41 -2.27
C ARG A 23 28.86 -0.24 -1.36
N LYS A 24 29.07 -0.34 -0.05
CA LYS A 24 27.99 -0.17 0.93
C LYS A 24 27.33 1.20 0.80
N ASN A 25 28.09 2.27 0.75
CA ASN A 25 27.56 3.63 0.60
C ASN A 25 26.80 3.84 -0.72
N ARG A 26 27.25 3.20 -1.81
CA ARG A 26 26.51 3.23 -3.09
C ARG A 26 25.18 2.52 -2.97
N ILE A 27 25.14 1.33 -2.37
CA ILE A 27 23.90 0.57 -2.16
C ILE A 27 22.94 1.37 -1.28
N GLU A 28 23.40 1.97 -0.20
CA GLU A 28 22.57 2.81 0.69
C GLU A 28 21.99 4.01 -0.07
N ALA A 29 22.80 4.73 -0.88
CA ALA A 29 22.32 5.86 -1.66
C ALA A 29 21.28 5.45 -2.74
N TYR A 30 21.43 4.26 -3.33
CA TYR A 30 20.43 3.71 -4.26
C TYR A 30 19.17 3.25 -3.53
N SER A 31 19.30 2.60 -2.38
CA SER A 31 18.17 2.09 -1.62
C SER A 31 17.23 3.22 -1.19
N HIS A 32 17.74 4.37 -0.78
CA HIS A 32 16.91 5.55 -0.46
C HIS A 32 16.09 6.01 -1.66
N LYS A 33 16.70 6.17 -2.84
CA LYS A 33 15.99 6.61 -4.04
C LYS A 33 14.91 5.62 -4.49
N VAL A 34 15.20 4.33 -4.41
CA VAL A 34 14.23 3.27 -4.74
C VAL A 34 13.09 3.25 -3.74
N PHE A 35 13.40 3.38 -2.44
CA PHE A 35 12.41 3.43 -1.37
C PHE A 35 11.49 4.66 -1.51
N ASP A 36 12.05 5.86 -1.71
CA ASP A 36 11.28 7.09 -1.90
C ASP A 36 10.34 6.98 -3.11
N ARG A 37 10.84 6.42 -4.22
CA ARG A 37 10.01 6.22 -5.41
C ARG A 37 8.93 5.19 -5.17
N ARG A 38 9.24 4.07 -4.52
CA ARG A 38 8.28 3.04 -4.16
C ARG A 38 7.20 3.60 -3.24
N LEU A 39 7.58 4.35 -2.21
CA LEU A 39 6.64 4.99 -1.30
C LEU A 39 5.67 5.90 -2.05
N LYS A 40 6.20 6.77 -2.92
CA LYS A 40 5.38 7.67 -3.73
C LYS A 40 4.38 6.93 -4.62
N VAL A 41 4.80 5.82 -5.25
CA VAL A 41 3.91 4.98 -6.06
C VAL A 41 2.78 4.38 -5.21
N HIS A 42 3.07 3.92 -3.98
CA HIS A 42 2.04 3.39 -3.09
C HIS A 42 1.09 4.48 -2.58
N GLU A 43 1.58 5.69 -2.30
CA GLU A 43 0.75 6.84 -1.92
C GLU A 43 -0.22 7.25 -3.05
N GLU A 44 0.29 7.33 -4.28
CA GLU A 44 -0.53 7.63 -5.46
C GLU A 44 -1.57 6.52 -5.71
N LEU A 45 -1.16 5.25 -5.64
CA LEU A 45 -2.07 4.11 -5.78
C LEU A 45 -3.16 4.12 -4.70
N TYR A 46 -2.79 4.37 -3.44
CA TYR A 46 -3.73 4.49 -2.34
C TYR A 46 -4.76 5.58 -2.59
N SER A 47 -4.32 6.77 -2.99
CA SER A 47 -5.21 7.90 -3.29
C SER A 47 -6.18 7.58 -4.43
N MET A 48 -5.67 7.02 -5.54
CA MET A 48 -6.51 6.60 -6.67
C MET A 48 -7.52 5.52 -6.28
N PHE A 49 -7.09 4.54 -5.48
CA PHE A 49 -7.93 3.43 -5.04
C PHE A 49 -9.05 3.88 -4.10
N VAL A 50 -8.78 4.82 -3.20
CA VAL A 50 -9.80 5.43 -2.32
C VAL A 50 -10.81 6.23 -3.14
N SER A 51 -10.34 7.08 -4.06
CA SER A 51 -11.23 7.88 -4.91
C SER A 51 -12.09 7.00 -5.83
N ALA A 52 -11.54 5.91 -6.33
CA ALA A 52 -12.30 4.91 -7.10
C ALA A 52 -13.43 4.29 -6.27
N TYR A 53 -13.18 3.99 -4.99
CA TYR A 53 -14.20 3.37 -4.12
C TYR A 53 -15.43 4.27 -3.92
N GLU A 54 -15.25 5.57 -3.84
CA GLU A 54 -16.37 6.53 -3.71
C GLU A 54 -17.31 6.42 -4.94
N ILE A 55 -16.74 6.37 -6.14
CA ILE A 55 -17.49 6.20 -7.39
C ILE A 55 -18.13 4.80 -7.47
N ILE A 56 -17.42 3.76 -7.05
CA ILE A 56 -17.95 2.39 -7.02
C ILE A 56 -19.13 2.28 -6.03
N CYS A 57 -19.08 2.95 -4.90
CA CYS A 57 -20.22 3.00 -3.98
C CYS A 57 -21.47 3.63 -4.63
N GLU A 58 -21.28 4.67 -5.44
CA GLU A 58 -22.37 5.28 -6.21
C GLU A 58 -22.91 4.32 -7.27
N VAL A 59 -22.04 3.65 -8.02
CA VAL A 59 -22.44 2.61 -9.00
C VAL A 59 -23.30 1.52 -8.36
N MET A 60 -22.91 1.06 -7.15
CA MET A 60 -23.65 0.03 -6.41
C MET A 60 -24.97 0.55 -5.79
N GLY A 61 -25.13 1.86 -5.62
CA GLY A 61 -26.27 2.47 -4.92
C GLY A 61 -27.29 3.15 -5.85
N ASN A 62 -26.85 3.64 -7.01
CA ASN A 62 -27.67 4.44 -7.90
C ASN A 62 -28.54 3.58 -8.80
N LYS A 63 -29.84 3.57 -8.50
CA LYS A 63 -30.84 2.82 -9.26
C LYS A 63 -31.27 3.51 -10.58
N GLU A 64 -30.88 4.78 -10.77
CA GLU A 64 -31.20 5.52 -11.99
C GLU A 64 -30.31 5.15 -13.18
N LEU A 65 -29.10 4.63 -12.88
CA LEU A 65 -28.18 4.15 -13.89
C LEU A 65 -28.62 2.78 -14.43
N ASP A 66 -28.62 2.63 -15.74
CA ASP A 66 -28.78 1.31 -16.35
C ASP A 66 -27.50 0.45 -16.18
N HIS A 67 -27.58 -0.84 -16.58
CA HIS A 67 -26.42 -1.74 -16.42
C HIS A 67 -25.22 -1.28 -17.27
N ASN A 68 -25.43 -0.79 -18.48
CA ASN A 68 -24.33 -0.35 -19.35
C ASN A 68 -23.68 0.93 -18.83
N GLU A 69 -24.48 1.86 -18.31
CA GLU A 69 -23.99 3.08 -17.66
C GLU A 69 -23.17 2.74 -16.42
N ARG A 70 -23.64 1.83 -15.57
CA ARG A 70 -22.88 1.36 -14.41
C ARG A 70 -21.54 0.73 -14.81
N GLN A 71 -21.55 -0.13 -15.85
CA GLN A 71 -20.33 -0.74 -16.38
C GLN A 71 -19.36 0.31 -16.93
N GLN A 72 -19.86 1.31 -17.63
CA GLN A 72 -19.03 2.39 -18.15
C GLN A 72 -18.41 3.23 -17.03
N VAL A 73 -19.19 3.58 -16.01
CA VAL A 73 -18.70 4.33 -14.85
C VAL A 73 -17.67 3.52 -14.07
N ALA A 74 -17.95 2.24 -13.76
CA ALA A 74 -16.99 1.35 -13.08
C ALA A 74 -15.69 1.21 -13.88
N SER A 75 -15.78 1.00 -15.19
CA SER A 75 -14.62 0.90 -16.09
C SER A 75 -13.79 2.19 -16.11
N SER A 76 -14.44 3.35 -16.03
CA SER A 76 -13.75 4.65 -16.04
C SER A 76 -12.81 4.86 -14.86
N VAL A 77 -13.00 4.15 -13.74
CA VAL A 77 -12.11 4.19 -12.56
C VAL A 77 -11.19 2.98 -12.47
N ILE A 78 -11.62 1.81 -12.93
CA ILE A 78 -10.80 0.59 -12.90
C ILE A 78 -9.67 0.66 -13.92
N LEU A 79 -9.94 1.10 -15.14
CA LEU A 79 -8.93 1.17 -16.20
C LEU A 79 -7.74 2.09 -15.86
N PRO A 80 -7.93 3.33 -15.33
CA PRO A 80 -6.81 4.14 -14.87
C PRO A 80 -5.98 3.50 -13.77
N LEU A 81 -6.60 2.76 -12.84
CA LEU A 81 -5.88 1.99 -11.82
C LEU A 81 -4.99 0.93 -12.46
N CYS A 82 -5.53 0.14 -13.40
CA CYS A 82 -4.75 -0.86 -14.13
C CYS A 82 -3.58 -0.23 -14.91
N GLN A 83 -3.85 0.86 -15.64
CA GLN A 83 -2.81 1.59 -16.38
C GLN A 83 -1.72 2.16 -15.46
N PHE A 84 -2.10 2.65 -14.29
CA PHE A 84 -1.16 3.13 -13.28
C PHE A 84 -0.27 1.99 -12.77
N MET A 85 -0.86 0.83 -12.48
CA MET A 85 -0.13 -0.35 -12.03
C MET A 85 0.83 -0.88 -13.08
N ASP A 86 0.40 -0.97 -14.35
CA ASP A 86 1.26 -1.39 -15.46
C ASP A 86 2.47 -0.47 -15.60
N LYS A 87 2.24 0.84 -15.56
CA LYS A 87 3.31 1.86 -15.64
C LYS A 87 4.31 1.78 -14.48
N ASN A 88 3.87 1.37 -13.31
CA ASN A 88 4.66 1.33 -12.08
C ASN A 88 4.97 -0.09 -11.59
N GLY A 89 4.75 -1.13 -12.41
CA GLY A 89 4.89 -2.54 -12.04
C GLY A 89 6.25 -2.91 -11.45
N PHE A 90 7.31 -2.16 -11.79
CA PHE A 90 8.64 -2.35 -11.18
C PHE A 90 8.66 -2.12 -9.66
N TYR A 91 7.73 -1.33 -9.13
CA TYR A 91 7.66 -0.95 -7.71
C TYR A 91 6.54 -1.65 -6.95
N LEU A 92 5.65 -2.34 -7.65
CA LEU A 92 4.47 -3.00 -7.11
C LEU A 92 4.67 -4.52 -7.11
N ASN A 93 4.09 -5.18 -6.12
CA ASN A 93 4.06 -6.63 -6.04
C ASN A 93 2.92 -7.17 -6.93
N ASP A 94 3.14 -8.30 -7.61
CA ASP A 94 2.15 -8.94 -8.48
C ASP A 94 0.85 -9.26 -7.73
N TYR A 95 0.94 -9.73 -6.48
CA TYR A 95 -0.25 -9.99 -5.64
C TYR A 95 -1.07 -8.73 -5.37
N LEU A 96 -0.41 -7.61 -5.08
CA LEU A 96 -1.08 -6.33 -4.91
C LEU A 96 -1.75 -5.88 -6.19
N THR A 97 -1.08 -6.02 -7.32
CA THR A 97 -1.61 -5.66 -8.64
C THR A 97 -2.89 -6.44 -8.96
N VAL A 98 -2.88 -7.76 -8.75
CA VAL A 98 -4.06 -8.62 -8.94
C VAL A 98 -5.19 -8.23 -7.97
N GLN A 99 -4.85 -7.99 -6.70
CA GLN A 99 -5.84 -7.64 -5.68
C GLN A 99 -6.52 -6.30 -6.00
N VAL A 100 -5.77 -5.28 -6.41
CA VAL A 100 -6.32 -3.97 -6.82
C VAL A 100 -7.19 -4.11 -8.07
N ALA A 101 -6.72 -4.84 -9.10
CA ALA A 101 -7.46 -5.03 -10.35
C ALA A 101 -8.80 -5.74 -10.13
N THR A 102 -8.89 -6.64 -9.16
CA THR A 102 -10.09 -7.44 -8.90
C THR A 102 -11.01 -6.90 -7.82
N ALA A 103 -10.55 -5.92 -7.03
CA ALA A 103 -11.27 -5.45 -5.85
C ALA A 103 -12.67 -4.89 -6.14
N TYR A 104 -12.87 -4.31 -7.32
CA TYR A 104 -14.12 -3.67 -7.73
C TYR A 104 -14.88 -4.43 -8.82
N MET A 105 -14.37 -5.58 -9.24
CA MET A 105 -15.07 -6.40 -10.24
C MET A 105 -16.42 -6.87 -9.73
N GLY A 106 -17.44 -6.75 -10.58
CA GLY A 106 -18.82 -7.13 -10.28
C GLY A 106 -19.61 -6.05 -9.50
N SER A 107 -19.04 -4.87 -9.28
CA SER A 107 -19.76 -3.75 -8.65
C SER A 107 -20.95 -3.28 -9.49
N GLU A 108 -20.84 -3.34 -10.82
CA GLU A 108 -21.86 -2.99 -11.79
C GLU A 108 -23.07 -3.93 -11.76
N ASP A 109 -22.86 -5.19 -11.35
CA ASP A 109 -23.87 -6.22 -11.31
C ASP A 109 -24.69 -6.25 -10.02
N VAL A 110 -24.27 -5.55 -8.98
CA VAL A 110 -24.90 -5.61 -7.65
C VAL A 110 -26.39 -5.29 -7.70
N LEU A 111 -26.81 -4.30 -8.47
CA LEU A 111 -28.23 -3.92 -8.61
C LEU A 111 -29.01 -4.81 -9.58
N SER A 112 -28.34 -5.70 -10.31
CA SER A 112 -28.99 -6.69 -11.19
C SER A 112 -29.36 -7.97 -10.44
N ILE A 113 -28.93 -8.13 -9.19
CA ILE A 113 -29.28 -9.25 -8.31
C ILE A 113 -30.71 -9.05 -7.83
N GLU A 114 -31.58 -10.08 -7.99
CA GLU A 114 -33.00 -9.97 -7.64
C GLU A 114 -33.24 -9.87 -6.12
N SER A 115 -32.44 -10.59 -5.31
CA SER A 115 -32.59 -10.66 -3.86
C SER A 115 -31.87 -9.49 -3.16
N GLU A 116 -32.61 -8.74 -2.33
CA GLU A 116 -31.99 -7.66 -1.51
C GLU A 116 -30.94 -8.17 -0.52
N LEU A 117 -31.12 -9.40 -0.01
CA LEU A 117 -30.12 -10.04 0.87
C LEU A 117 -28.83 -10.33 0.11
N ASP A 118 -28.92 -10.82 -1.12
CA ASP A 118 -27.77 -11.11 -1.94
C ASP A 118 -27.08 -9.83 -2.44
N GLN A 119 -27.86 -8.77 -2.73
CA GLN A 119 -27.30 -7.43 -2.99
C GLN A 119 -26.50 -6.92 -1.80
N ALA A 120 -27.03 -7.04 -0.58
CA ALA A 120 -26.35 -6.63 0.63
C ALA A 120 -25.06 -7.43 0.86
N ALA A 121 -25.11 -8.75 0.63
CA ALA A 121 -23.92 -9.61 0.70
C ALA A 121 -22.86 -9.24 -0.33
N ALA A 122 -23.27 -8.95 -1.58
CA ALA A 122 -22.36 -8.51 -2.63
C ALA A 122 -21.67 -7.17 -2.30
N ARG A 123 -22.42 -6.18 -1.77
CA ARG A 123 -21.86 -4.92 -1.29
C ARG A 123 -20.89 -5.12 -0.14
N SER A 124 -21.22 -5.99 0.83
CA SER A 124 -20.33 -6.33 1.95
C SER A 124 -19.03 -6.91 1.46
N LYS A 125 -19.08 -7.84 0.50
CA LYS A 125 -17.90 -8.46 -0.10
C LYS A 125 -16.99 -7.43 -0.77
N ILE A 126 -17.54 -6.50 -1.55
CA ILE A 126 -16.74 -5.42 -2.18
C ILE A 126 -16.13 -4.50 -1.12
N SER A 127 -16.88 -4.16 -0.07
CA SER A 127 -16.36 -3.38 1.05
C SER A 127 -15.24 -4.08 1.81
N GLU A 128 -15.32 -5.39 2.00
CA GLU A 128 -14.27 -6.20 2.62
C GLU A 128 -13.03 -6.28 1.74
N GLN A 129 -13.21 -6.49 0.44
CA GLN A 129 -12.10 -6.45 -0.54
C GLN A 129 -11.42 -5.09 -0.56
N TYR A 130 -12.17 -4.00 -0.54
CA TYR A 130 -11.65 -2.64 -0.42
C TYR A 130 -10.76 -2.49 0.82
N LYS A 131 -11.25 -2.88 2.00
CA LYS A 131 -10.49 -2.78 3.25
C LYS A 131 -9.22 -3.64 3.23
N ALA A 132 -9.32 -4.86 2.73
CA ALA A 132 -8.18 -5.77 2.61
C ALA A 132 -7.12 -5.21 1.65
N THR A 133 -7.54 -4.67 0.50
CA THR A 133 -6.65 -4.06 -0.49
C THR A 133 -5.96 -2.82 0.07
N MET A 134 -6.68 -1.94 0.77
CA MET A 134 -6.11 -0.78 1.46
C MET A 134 -5.00 -1.18 2.44
N GLN A 135 -5.26 -2.20 3.27
CA GLN A 135 -4.27 -2.70 4.21
C GLN A 135 -3.06 -3.30 3.49
N MET A 136 -3.27 -3.97 2.36
CA MET A 136 -2.18 -4.51 1.53
C MET A 136 -1.32 -3.39 0.94
N ILE A 137 -1.92 -2.33 0.39
CA ILE A 137 -1.17 -1.15 -0.13
C ILE A 137 -0.31 -0.55 0.98
N ILE A 138 -0.87 -0.35 2.18
CA ILE A 138 -0.14 0.21 3.33
C ILE A 138 0.99 -0.71 3.78
N SER A 139 0.75 -2.02 3.88
CA SER A 139 1.77 -2.98 4.32
C SER A 139 2.93 -3.09 3.32
N GLU A 140 2.62 -3.15 2.02
CA GLU A 140 3.60 -3.24 0.95
C GLU A 140 4.42 -1.96 0.77
N SER A 141 3.88 -0.79 1.16
CA SER A 141 4.64 0.48 1.12
C SER A 141 5.85 0.49 2.05
N GLY A 142 5.88 -0.39 3.08
CA GLY A 142 6.90 -0.41 4.13
C GLY A 142 6.72 0.63 5.24
N VAL A 143 5.75 1.54 5.12
CA VAL A 143 5.46 2.57 6.13
C VAL A 143 5.09 1.97 7.49
N ALA A 144 4.38 0.84 7.49
CA ALA A 144 3.99 0.16 8.73
C ALA A 144 5.21 -0.28 9.56
N GLU A 145 6.27 -0.78 8.92
CA GLU A 145 7.51 -1.19 9.59
C GLU A 145 8.28 0.03 10.13
N VAL A 146 8.36 1.10 9.36
CA VAL A 146 8.98 2.35 9.79
C VAL A 146 8.24 2.91 11.01
N ASN A 147 6.92 2.94 11.01
CA ASN A 147 6.10 3.41 12.12
C ASN A 147 6.28 2.55 13.39
N LYS A 148 6.44 1.23 13.27
CA LYS A 148 6.77 0.37 14.43
C LYS A 148 8.10 0.77 15.09
N HIS A 149 9.09 1.14 14.30
CA HIS A 149 10.37 1.62 14.84
C HIS A 149 10.23 2.98 15.49
N PHE A 150 9.51 3.92 14.88
CA PHE A 150 9.25 5.23 15.48
C PHE A 150 8.50 5.13 16.81
N THR A 151 7.49 4.30 16.92
CA THR A 151 6.74 4.11 18.19
C THR A 151 7.59 3.48 19.28
N LYS A 152 8.59 2.65 18.95
CA LYS A 152 9.55 2.11 19.92
C LYS A 152 10.56 3.16 20.40
N VAL A 153 11.00 4.06 19.51
CA VAL A 153 11.99 5.09 19.81
C VAL A 153 11.36 6.28 20.54
N SER A 154 10.17 6.67 20.13
CA SER A 154 9.51 7.88 20.65
C SER A 154 8.85 7.65 21.98
N LYS A 155 9.04 6.68 22.78
CA LYS A 155 8.51 6.43 24.14
C LYS A 155 7.32 7.34 24.59
N SER A 156 6.83 8.18 23.70
CA SER A 156 5.71 9.06 23.92
C SER A 156 4.43 8.24 23.85
N ARG A 157 3.89 7.90 25.01
CA ARG A 157 2.47 7.54 25.06
C ARG A 157 1.70 8.77 24.56
N LEU A 158 1.21 8.68 23.33
CA LEU A 158 0.24 9.67 22.83
C LEU A 158 -0.99 9.58 23.74
N THR A 159 -0.97 10.36 24.80
CA THR A 159 -2.11 10.60 25.67
C THR A 159 -2.80 11.85 25.16
N SER A 160 -3.81 11.68 24.34
CA SER A 160 -4.76 12.76 24.08
C SER A 160 -6.11 12.35 24.66
N PRO A 161 -6.94 13.33 25.12
CA PRO A 161 -8.26 13.04 25.64
C PRO A 161 -9.13 12.23 24.68
N VAL A 162 -8.92 12.40 23.37
CA VAL A 162 -9.63 11.67 22.32
C VAL A 162 -9.20 10.18 22.32
N ILE A 163 -7.91 9.90 22.43
CA ILE A 163 -7.39 8.52 22.45
C ILE A 163 -7.85 7.80 23.73
N GLU A 164 -7.86 8.47 24.86
CA GLU A 164 -8.37 7.91 26.11
C GLU A 164 -9.86 7.56 25.99
N ARG A 165 -10.65 8.44 25.41
CA ARG A 165 -12.06 8.20 25.16
C ARG A 165 -12.32 7.02 24.23
N VAL A 166 -11.55 6.90 23.15
CA VAL A 166 -11.64 5.74 22.22
C VAL A 166 -11.29 4.43 22.93
N ARG A 167 -10.25 4.42 23.78
CA ARG A 167 -9.88 3.24 24.59
C ARG A 167 -10.97 2.83 25.58
N GLU A 168 -11.60 3.82 26.24
CA GLU A 168 -12.73 3.56 27.14
C GLU A 168 -13.91 2.91 26.40
N LEU A 169 -14.26 3.45 25.22
CA LEU A 169 -15.33 2.90 24.39
C LEU A 169 -15.02 1.48 23.87
N GLN A 170 -13.76 1.20 23.56
CA GLN A 170 -13.34 -0.16 23.18
C GLN A 170 -13.42 -1.14 24.34
N LYS A 171 -13.03 -0.72 25.57
CA LYS A 171 -13.13 -1.56 26.78
C LYS A 171 -14.58 -1.82 27.20
N ALA A 172 -15.48 -0.89 26.93
CA ALA A 172 -16.91 -1.04 27.25
C ALA A 172 -17.65 -1.99 26.26
N ARG A 173 -17.01 -2.36 25.14
CA ARG A 173 -17.56 -3.29 24.14
C ARG A 173 -16.97 -4.70 24.23
N ALA A 174 -15.95 -4.91 25.04
CA ALA A 174 -15.30 -6.20 25.30
C ALA A 174 -15.83 -6.86 26.56
#